data_91e5454c911fab8cea4dfb0a9bc9e8b8
#
_entry.id   91e5454c911fab8cea4dfb0a9bc9e8b8
#
_cell.length_a   1.000
_cell.length_b   1.000
_cell.length_c   1.000
_cell.angle_alpha   90.00
_cell.angle_beta   90.00
_cell.angle_gamma   90.00
#
_symmetry.space_group_name_H-M   'P 1'
#
loop_
_entity.id
_entity.type
_entity.pdbx_description
1 polymer ?
#
loop_
_entity_poly.entity_id
_entity_poly.type
_entity_poly.pdbx_seq_one_letter_code
_entity_poly.pdbx_strand_id
1 'polypeptide(L)'
;MVEGLLKDCEERMKKTLSLFEKELGRLRAGRASPALLEGIRVDYYGVPTPLNQVATISIPESRVIVIQPWDKSLLGEIEKAILKSNVGVTPQNDGKVIRLVLPPLSEERRKELVKVVKKMGEETKVALRNIRRDIIEELRKLEKEKQISQDDLKHYQNEVQKITDQYVEKVDKYVQEKEKEIMEF
;
A
#
# COMPACT_ATOMS: atom_id res chain seq x y z
N MET A 1 -9.05 14.61 -27.35
CA MET A 1 -8.73 15.70 -26.41
C MET A 1 -9.43 15.50 -25.05
N VAL A 2 -10.75 15.54 -25.00
CA VAL A 2 -11.50 15.27 -23.75
C VAL A 2 -11.32 13.81 -23.30
N GLU A 3 -11.37 12.87 -24.22
CA GLU A 3 -11.17 11.45 -23.91
C GLU A 3 -9.80 11.20 -23.27
N GLY A 4 -8.78 11.92 -23.73
CA GLY A 4 -7.44 11.87 -23.14
C GLY A 4 -7.41 12.41 -21.71
N LEU A 5 -8.18 13.47 -21.42
CA LEU A 5 -8.29 14.01 -20.05
C LEU A 5 -9.01 13.06 -19.11
N LEU A 6 -10.08 12.42 -19.55
CA LEU A 6 -10.81 11.46 -18.74
C LEU A 6 -9.97 10.22 -18.46
N LYS A 7 -9.23 9.75 -19.46
CA LYS A 7 -8.30 8.62 -19.30
C LYS A 7 -7.18 8.97 -18.32
N ASP A 8 -6.61 10.16 -18.44
CA ASP A 8 -5.57 10.67 -17.53
C ASP A 8 -6.09 10.75 -16.08
N CYS A 9 -7.31 11.25 -15.90
CA CYS A 9 -7.98 11.30 -14.61
C CYS A 9 -8.04 9.91 -13.98
N GLU A 10 -8.53 8.94 -14.73
CA GLU A 10 -8.69 7.58 -14.24
C GLU A 10 -7.36 6.90 -13.94
N GLU A 11 -6.36 7.07 -14.79
CA GLU A 11 -5.01 6.54 -14.58
C GLU A 11 -4.35 7.14 -13.33
N ARG A 12 -4.47 8.45 -13.13
CA ARG A 12 -3.91 9.14 -11.96
C ARG A 12 -4.59 8.70 -10.67
N MET A 13 -5.91 8.57 -10.69
CA MET A 13 -6.67 8.10 -9.53
C MET A 13 -6.38 6.64 -9.21
N LYS A 14 -6.26 5.80 -10.22
CA LYS A 14 -5.89 4.39 -10.07
C LYS A 14 -4.51 4.25 -9.44
N LYS A 15 -3.55 5.05 -9.88
CA LYS A 15 -2.19 5.07 -9.33
C LYS A 15 -2.20 5.52 -7.85
N THR A 16 -2.98 6.54 -7.52
CA THR A 16 -3.14 7.03 -6.15
C THR A 16 -3.73 5.96 -5.25
N LEU A 17 -4.76 5.27 -5.71
CA LEU A 17 -5.37 4.17 -4.96
C LEU A 17 -4.41 2.99 -4.77
N SER A 18 -3.65 2.64 -5.81
CA SER A 18 -2.66 1.57 -5.76
C SER A 18 -1.56 1.87 -4.74
N LEU A 19 -1.09 3.11 -4.69
CA LEU A 19 -0.10 3.55 -3.71
C LEU A 19 -0.66 3.48 -2.28
N PHE A 20 -1.89 3.91 -2.08
CA PHE A 20 -2.58 3.81 -0.80
C PHE A 20 -2.69 2.35 -0.33
N GLU A 21 -3.07 1.46 -1.23
CA GLU A 21 -3.17 0.03 -0.94
C GLU A 21 -1.83 -0.55 -0.49
N LYS A 22 -0.74 -0.18 -1.15
CA LYS A 22 0.62 -0.59 -0.76
C LYS A 22 1.00 -0.05 0.62
N GLU A 23 0.71 1.21 0.89
CA GLU A 23 1.01 1.82 2.19
C GLU A 23 0.22 1.16 3.32
N LEU A 24 -1.04 0.83 3.09
CA LEU A 24 -1.84 0.07 4.06
C LEU A 24 -1.26 -1.32 4.30
N GLY A 25 -0.77 -1.98 3.26
CA GLY A 25 -0.15 -3.30 3.37
C GLY A 25 1.11 -3.32 4.24
N ARG A 26 1.81 -2.18 4.32
CA ARG A 26 3.00 -2.04 5.16
C ARG A 26 2.68 -1.82 6.63
N LEU A 27 1.45 -1.44 6.96
CA LEU A 27 1.06 -1.27 8.35
C LEU A 27 0.91 -2.64 9.03
N ARG A 28 1.56 -2.77 10.17
CA ARG A 28 1.52 -3.99 10.96
C ARG A 28 0.18 -4.06 11.72
N ALA A 29 -0.68 -4.95 11.26
CA ALA A 29 -1.99 -5.19 11.86
C ALA A 29 -2.01 -6.41 12.80
N GLY A 30 -0.85 -6.82 13.34
CA GLY A 30 -0.73 -8.00 14.17
C GLY A 30 -0.72 -9.31 13.39
N ARG A 31 -0.94 -9.26 12.09
CA ARG A 31 -0.98 -10.41 11.19
C ARG A 31 0.28 -10.47 10.35
N ALA A 32 0.85 -11.68 10.20
CA ALA A 32 1.99 -11.90 9.33
C ALA A 32 1.60 -11.68 7.87
N SER A 33 2.47 -10.99 7.13
CA SER A 33 2.28 -10.73 5.70
C SER A 33 3.64 -10.67 5.02
N PRO A 34 3.79 -11.15 3.78
CA PRO A 34 5.03 -10.99 3.03
C PRO A 34 5.41 -9.53 2.84
N ALA A 35 4.45 -8.62 2.85
CA ALA A 35 4.67 -7.17 2.72
C ALA A 35 5.57 -6.61 3.84
N LEU A 36 5.59 -7.22 5.01
CA LEU A 36 6.47 -6.83 6.11
C LEU A 36 7.95 -6.96 5.78
N LEU A 37 8.28 -7.84 4.83
CA LEU A 37 9.64 -8.12 4.40
C LEU A 37 10.02 -7.41 3.12
N GLU A 38 9.13 -6.62 2.53
CA GLU A 38 9.45 -5.81 1.35
C GLU A 38 10.56 -4.82 1.65
N GLY A 39 11.46 -4.67 0.69
CA GLY A 39 12.59 -3.76 0.81
C GLY A 39 13.78 -4.30 1.58
N ILE A 40 13.66 -5.47 2.20
CA ILE A 40 14.81 -6.11 2.87
C ILE A 40 15.71 -6.71 1.81
N ARG A 41 16.99 -6.32 1.86
CA ARG A 41 18.02 -6.82 0.96
C ARG A 41 19.07 -7.57 1.76
N VAL A 42 19.44 -8.72 1.22
CA VAL A 42 20.43 -9.62 1.82
C VAL A 42 21.73 -9.52 1.03
N ASP A 43 22.86 -9.51 1.72
CA ASP A 43 24.16 -9.57 1.07
C ASP A 43 24.37 -11.00 0.52
N TYR A 44 24.24 -11.12 -0.81
CA TYR A 44 24.47 -12.36 -1.54
C TYR A 44 25.77 -12.23 -2.30
N TYR A 45 26.85 -12.79 -1.72
CA TYR A 45 28.21 -12.72 -2.28
C TYR A 45 28.62 -11.29 -2.67
N GLY A 46 28.36 -10.32 -1.78
CA GLY A 46 28.70 -8.92 -1.99
C GLY A 46 27.67 -8.11 -2.78
N VAL A 47 26.57 -8.72 -3.22
CA VAL A 47 25.52 -8.04 -4.00
C VAL A 47 24.24 -7.97 -3.17
N PRO A 48 23.72 -6.74 -2.88
CA PRO A 48 22.43 -6.61 -2.21
C PRO A 48 21.32 -7.22 -3.06
N THR A 49 20.64 -8.24 -2.55
CA THR A 49 19.64 -9.00 -3.27
C THR A 49 18.33 -9.02 -2.48
N PRO A 50 17.16 -8.81 -3.11
CA PRO A 50 15.88 -8.91 -2.43
C PRO A 50 15.72 -10.27 -1.75
N LEU A 51 15.16 -10.27 -0.54
CA LEU A 51 15.01 -11.49 0.28
C LEU A 51 14.24 -12.59 -0.46
N ASN A 52 13.20 -12.25 -1.20
CA ASN A 52 12.38 -13.21 -1.93
C ASN A 52 13.11 -13.89 -3.09
N GLN A 53 14.28 -13.38 -3.48
CA GLN A 53 15.12 -13.98 -4.52
C GLN A 53 16.18 -14.96 -3.99
N VAL A 54 16.34 -15.05 -2.68
CA VAL A 54 17.31 -15.95 -2.03
C VAL A 54 16.67 -16.92 -1.05
N ALA A 55 15.40 -16.78 -0.78
CA ALA A 55 14.67 -17.60 0.18
C ALA A 55 13.20 -17.76 -0.18
N THR A 56 12.60 -18.85 0.31
CA THR A 56 11.17 -19.05 0.26
C THR A 56 10.55 -18.52 1.54
N ILE A 57 9.51 -17.68 1.39
CA ILE A 57 8.80 -17.08 2.52
C ILE A 57 7.45 -17.75 2.63
N SER A 58 7.13 -18.29 3.82
CA SER A 58 5.83 -18.89 4.09
C SER A 58 5.24 -18.37 5.38
N ILE A 59 3.92 -18.46 5.51
CA ILE A 59 3.19 -18.00 6.70
C ILE A 59 2.34 -19.18 7.18
N PRO A 60 2.92 -20.11 7.99
CA PRO A 60 2.19 -21.28 8.47
C PRO A 60 1.08 -20.94 9.45
N GLU A 61 1.22 -19.84 10.17
CA GLU A 61 0.25 -19.35 11.13
C GLU A 61 0.08 -17.82 10.98
N SER A 62 -1.02 -17.30 11.50
CA SER A 62 -1.37 -15.88 11.31
C SER A 62 -0.33 -14.87 11.80
N ARG A 63 0.53 -15.27 12.73
CA ARG A 63 1.58 -14.41 13.31
C ARG A 63 2.99 -14.97 13.16
N VAL A 64 3.18 -15.97 12.33
CA VAL A 64 4.49 -16.60 12.13
C VAL A 64 4.90 -16.51 10.68
N ILE A 65 6.09 -15.96 10.44
CA ILE A 65 6.72 -15.94 9.12
C ILE A 65 7.90 -16.89 9.17
N VAL A 66 8.00 -17.81 8.21
CA VAL A 66 9.13 -18.72 8.07
C VAL A 66 9.89 -18.35 6.80
N ILE A 67 11.18 -18.10 6.95
CA ILE A 67 12.09 -17.77 5.85
C ILE A 67 13.06 -18.94 5.70
N GLN A 68 12.93 -19.65 4.59
CA GLN A 68 13.80 -20.78 4.28
C GLN A 68 14.75 -20.39 3.16
N PRO A 69 16.04 -20.20 3.44
CA PRO A 69 17.01 -19.88 2.40
C PRO A 69 17.22 -21.09 1.49
N TRP A 70 17.42 -20.80 0.21
CA TRP A 70 17.79 -21.86 -0.76
C TRP A 70 19.21 -22.35 -0.55
N ASP A 71 20.05 -21.47 0.01
CA ASP A 71 21.42 -21.77 0.41
C ASP A 71 21.55 -21.53 1.91
N LYS A 72 21.79 -22.59 2.69
CA LYS A 72 21.89 -22.49 4.16
C LYS A 72 23.02 -21.58 4.64
N SER A 73 24.03 -21.34 3.81
CA SER A 73 25.12 -20.42 4.15
C SER A 73 24.64 -18.98 4.30
N LEU A 74 23.46 -18.65 3.78
CA LEU A 74 22.87 -17.31 3.86
C LEU A 74 22.09 -17.04 5.15
N LEU A 75 21.88 -18.04 6.01
CA LEU A 75 21.11 -17.85 7.25
C LEU A 75 21.59 -16.67 8.08
N GLY A 76 22.91 -16.56 8.28
CA GLY A 76 23.50 -15.46 9.06
C GLY A 76 23.28 -14.10 8.41
N GLU A 77 23.40 -14.02 7.09
CA GLU A 77 23.20 -12.77 6.35
C GLU A 77 21.74 -12.35 6.34
N ILE A 78 20.82 -13.28 6.22
CA ILE A 78 19.38 -13.01 6.30
C ILE A 78 19.02 -12.51 7.70
N GLU A 79 19.53 -13.17 8.73
CA GLU A 79 19.31 -12.74 10.12
C GLU A 79 19.80 -11.32 10.37
N LYS A 80 21.01 -10.98 9.89
CA LYS A 80 21.55 -9.62 9.99
C LYS A 80 20.67 -8.59 9.25
N ALA A 81 20.22 -8.93 8.05
CA ALA A 81 19.37 -8.04 7.25
C ALA A 81 18.06 -7.73 7.96
N ILE A 82 17.47 -8.73 8.62
CA ILE A 82 16.22 -8.57 9.37
C ILE A 82 16.45 -7.71 10.62
N LEU A 83 17.54 -7.95 11.34
CA LEU A 83 17.90 -7.16 12.53
C LEU A 83 18.14 -5.69 12.20
N LYS A 84 18.71 -5.39 11.03
CA LYS A 84 18.91 -4.01 10.56
C LYS A 84 17.63 -3.35 10.04
N SER A 85 16.62 -4.13 9.72
CA SER A 85 15.35 -3.62 9.20
C SER A 85 14.46 -3.11 10.34
N ASN A 86 13.42 -2.35 9.97
CA ASN A 86 12.46 -1.82 10.93
C ASN A 86 11.27 -2.75 11.16
N VAL A 87 11.45 -4.05 10.94
CA VAL A 87 10.37 -5.03 11.16
C VAL A 87 9.96 -5.11 12.63
N GLY A 88 10.92 -4.84 13.55
CA GLY A 88 10.64 -4.78 14.98
C GLY A 88 10.42 -6.14 15.64
N VAL A 89 10.83 -7.22 14.98
CA VAL A 89 10.71 -8.58 15.49
C VAL A 89 12.08 -9.24 15.46
N THR A 90 12.45 -9.89 16.57
CA THR A 90 13.73 -10.60 16.66
C THR A 90 13.64 -11.92 15.89
N PRO A 91 14.52 -12.16 14.91
CA PRO A 91 14.53 -13.42 14.18
C PRO A 91 15.05 -14.56 15.04
N GLN A 92 14.47 -15.74 14.87
CA GLN A 92 14.91 -16.98 15.52
C GLN A 92 15.49 -17.91 14.46
N ASN A 93 16.79 -18.20 14.54
CA ASN A 93 17.50 -19.05 13.61
C ASN A 93 17.69 -20.44 14.24
N ASP A 94 17.07 -21.47 13.66
CA ASP A 94 17.19 -22.85 14.14
C ASP A 94 18.23 -23.67 13.38
N GLY A 95 19.01 -23.02 12.51
CA GLY A 95 20.02 -23.68 11.67
C GLY A 95 19.49 -24.17 10.33
N LYS A 96 18.18 -24.13 10.11
CA LYS A 96 17.53 -24.53 8.85
C LYS A 96 16.69 -23.40 8.25
N VAL A 97 15.93 -22.72 9.10
CA VAL A 97 15.04 -21.63 8.71
C VAL A 97 15.15 -20.52 9.74
N ILE A 98 14.67 -19.34 9.35
CA ILE A 98 14.50 -18.20 10.25
C ILE A 98 13.01 -18.02 10.49
N ARG A 99 12.62 -17.96 11.77
CA ARG A 99 11.22 -17.73 12.17
C ARG A 99 11.08 -16.34 12.75
N LEU A 100 10.03 -15.67 12.33
CA LEU A 100 9.59 -14.40 12.90
C LEU A 100 8.24 -14.63 13.55
N VAL A 101 8.19 -14.54 14.87
CA VAL A 101 6.93 -14.65 15.62
C VAL A 101 6.49 -13.25 15.99
N LEU A 102 5.40 -12.79 15.39
CA LEU A 102 4.85 -11.45 15.63
C LEU A 102 4.04 -11.47 16.94
N PRO A 103 4.32 -10.56 17.89
CA PRO A 103 3.50 -10.47 19.08
C PRO A 103 2.10 -9.90 18.73
N PRO A 104 1.07 -10.26 19.51
CA PRO A 104 -0.25 -9.65 19.30
C PRO A 104 -0.18 -8.16 19.59
N LEU A 105 -1.01 -7.37 18.90
CA LEU A 105 -1.10 -5.94 19.14
C LEU A 105 -1.82 -5.67 20.47
N SER A 106 -1.31 -4.71 21.25
CA SER A 106 -2.01 -4.20 22.43
C SER A 106 -3.26 -3.43 21.99
N GLU A 107 -4.23 -3.29 22.88
CA GLU A 107 -5.43 -2.52 22.61
C GLU A 107 -5.10 -1.05 22.29
N GLU A 108 -4.16 -0.47 23.02
CA GLU A 108 -3.68 0.89 22.76
C GLU A 108 -3.08 1.05 21.37
N ARG A 109 -2.25 0.08 20.98
CA ARG A 109 -1.62 0.11 19.64
C ARG A 109 -2.63 -0.05 18.52
N ARG A 110 -3.67 -0.88 18.74
CA ARG A 110 -4.78 -1.03 17.79
C ARG A 110 -5.49 0.30 17.56
N LYS A 111 -5.80 1.01 18.65
CA LYS A 111 -6.45 2.33 18.58
C LYS A 111 -5.59 3.35 17.82
N GLU A 112 -4.29 3.37 18.08
CA GLU A 112 -3.36 4.22 17.36
C GLU A 112 -3.33 3.92 15.87
N LEU A 113 -3.25 2.63 15.50
CA LEU A 113 -3.23 2.20 14.11
C LEU A 113 -4.52 2.55 13.38
N VAL A 114 -5.67 2.42 14.03
CA VAL A 114 -6.96 2.83 13.45
C VAL A 114 -6.94 4.32 13.11
N LYS A 115 -6.42 5.16 14.01
CA LYS A 115 -6.25 6.60 13.74
C LYS A 115 -5.34 6.87 12.56
N VAL A 116 -4.22 6.15 12.47
CA VAL A 116 -3.27 6.26 11.36
C VAL A 116 -3.96 5.90 10.03
N VAL A 117 -4.70 4.80 9.99
CA VAL A 117 -5.42 4.35 8.80
C VAL A 117 -6.45 5.38 8.35
N LYS A 118 -7.23 5.93 9.29
CA LYS A 118 -8.22 6.98 8.98
C LYS A 118 -7.56 8.23 8.39
N LYS A 119 -6.45 8.64 8.98
CA LYS A 119 -5.68 9.79 8.49
C LYS A 119 -5.15 9.55 7.08
N MET A 120 -4.57 8.37 6.82
CA MET A 120 -4.09 7.99 5.50
C MET A 120 -5.22 8.00 4.47
N GLY A 121 -6.38 7.50 4.85
CA GLY A 121 -7.58 7.52 4.00
C GLY A 121 -8.02 8.94 3.64
N GLU A 122 -8.06 9.83 4.62
CA GLU A 122 -8.42 11.23 4.38
C GLU A 122 -7.41 11.94 3.47
N GLU A 123 -6.12 11.73 3.69
CA GLU A 123 -5.06 12.28 2.84
C GLU A 123 -5.18 11.77 1.39
N THR A 124 -5.52 10.50 1.21
CA THR A 124 -5.72 9.90 -0.11
C THR A 124 -6.94 10.50 -0.81
N LYS A 125 -8.03 10.71 -0.07
CA LYS A 125 -9.21 11.39 -0.63
C LYS A 125 -8.92 12.82 -1.06
N VAL A 126 -8.10 13.54 -0.29
CA VAL A 126 -7.65 14.88 -0.69
C VAL A 126 -6.86 14.82 -1.99
N ALA A 127 -5.96 13.84 -2.15
CA ALA A 127 -5.21 13.64 -3.39
C ALA A 127 -6.15 13.37 -4.57
N LEU A 128 -7.19 12.55 -4.39
CA LEU A 128 -8.20 12.28 -5.42
C LEU A 128 -8.97 13.54 -5.80
N ARG A 129 -9.37 14.35 -4.83
CA ARG A 129 -10.07 15.61 -5.07
C ARG A 129 -9.19 16.62 -5.80
N ASN A 130 -7.89 16.64 -5.53
CA ASN A 130 -6.95 17.49 -6.25
C ASN A 130 -6.83 17.07 -7.71
N ILE A 131 -6.79 15.77 -7.99
CA ILE A 131 -6.80 15.25 -9.38
C ILE A 131 -8.09 15.70 -10.08
N ARG A 132 -9.24 15.55 -9.45
CA ARG A 132 -10.53 16.03 -9.98
C ARG A 132 -10.46 17.52 -10.33
N ARG A 133 -9.94 18.32 -9.42
CA ARG A 133 -9.80 19.76 -9.61
C ARG A 133 -8.95 20.09 -10.82
N ASP A 134 -7.81 19.43 -10.97
CA ASP A 134 -6.90 19.65 -12.10
C ASP A 134 -7.59 19.34 -13.43
N ILE A 135 -8.30 18.23 -13.51
CA ILE A 135 -9.01 17.82 -14.73
C ILE A 135 -10.16 18.79 -15.05
N ILE A 136 -10.90 19.22 -14.05
CA ILE A 136 -12.00 20.19 -14.24
C ILE A 136 -11.45 21.54 -14.73
N GLU A 137 -10.32 21.98 -14.23
CA GLU A 137 -9.66 23.21 -14.70
C GLU A 137 -9.28 23.10 -16.17
N GLU A 138 -8.75 21.96 -16.61
CA GLU A 138 -8.43 21.72 -18.01
C GLU A 138 -9.70 21.71 -18.89
N LEU A 139 -10.79 21.13 -18.41
CA LEU A 139 -12.07 21.14 -19.12
C LEU A 139 -12.64 22.57 -19.25
N ARG A 140 -12.54 23.37 -18.19
CA ARG A 140 -12.98 24.77 -18.22
C ARG A 140 -12.17 25.59 -19.21
N LYS A 141 -10.87 25.30 -19.32
CA LYS A 141 -9.99 25.95 -20.29
C LYS A 141 -10.41 25.63 -21.71
N LEU A 142 -10.75 24.38 -22.00
CA LEU A 142 -11.26 23.97 -23.32
C LEU A 142 -12.57 24.67 -23.67
N GLU A 143 -13.45 24.87 -22.70
CA GLU A 143 -14.71 25.62 -22.91
C GLU A 143 -14.45 27.10 -23.21
N LYS A 144 -13.54 27.74 -22.46
CA LYS A 144 -13.14 29.15 -22.71
C LYS A 144 -12.53 29.32 -24.09
N GLU A 145 -11.78 28.35 -24.56
CA GLU A 145 -11.18 28.36 -25.90
C GLU A 145 -12.18 27.92 -26.98
N LYS A 146 -13.45 27.69 -26.61
CA LYS A 146 -14.54 27.31 -27.52
C LYS A 146 -14.31 25.96 -28.22
N GLN A 147 -13.48 25.09 -27.63
CA GLN A 147 -13.25 23.76 -28.17
C GLN A 147 -14.32 22.75 -27.73
N ILE A 148 -15.02 23.06 -26.66
CA ILE A 148 -16.21 22.33 -26.20
C ILE A 148 -17.29 23.34 -25.82
N SER A 149 -18.56 22.92 -25.83
CA SER A 149 -19.68 23.75 -25.42
C SER A 149 -19.83 23.80 -23.90
N GLN A 150 -20.67 24.70 -23.39
CA GLN A 150 -21.02 24.76 -21.98
C GLN A 150 -21.75 23.45 -21.54
N ASP A 151 -22.60 22.91 -22.39
CA ASP A 151 -23.29 21.67 -22.13
C ASP A 151 -22.30 20.49 -22.07
N ASP A 152 -21.31 20.48 -22.96
CA ASP A 152 -20.24 19.48 -22.93
C ASP A 152 -19.44 19.59 -21.62
N LEU A 153 -19.07 20.79 -21.21
CA LEU A 153 -18.35 21.03 -19.96
C LEU A 153 -19.11 20.43 -18.78
N LYS A 154 -20.41 20.72 -18.68
CA LYS A 154 -21.25 20.18 -17.60
C LYS A 154 -21.30 18.66 -17.63
N HIS A 155 -21.45 18.07 -18.82
CA HIS A 155 -21.47 16.62 -18.99
C HIS A 155 -20.17 15.98 -18.52
N TYR A 156 -19.04 16.51 -18.94
CA TYR A 156 -17.72 15.96 -18.57
C TYR A 156 -17.36 16.21 -17.12
N GLN A 157 -17.79 17.33 -16.53
CA GLN A 157 -17.66 17.56 -15.08
C GLN A 157 -18.39 16.47 -14.28
N ASN A 158 -19.59 16.09 -14.73
CA ASN A 158 -20.36 15.02 -14.11
C ASN A 158 -19.65 13.66 -14.24
N GLU A 159 -19.04 13.39 -15.41
CA GLU A 159 -18.27 12.16 -15.61
C GLU A 159 -17.04 12.10 -14.69
N VAL A 160 -16.32 13.22 -14.55
CA VAL A 160 -15.17 13.32 -13.64
C VAL A 160 -15.62 13.13 -12.19
N GLN A 161 -16.77 13.69 -11.82
CA GLN A 161 -17.32 13.51 -10.48
C GLN A 161 -17.67 12.06 -10.19
N LYS A 162 -18.26 11.35 -11.16
CA LYS A 162 -18.55 9.91 -11.01
C LYS A 162 -17.29 9.09 -10.81
N ILE A 163 -16.26 9.35 -11.60
CA ILE A 163 -14.96 8.67 -11.45
C ILE A 163 -14.40 8.93 -10.05
N THR A 164 -14.42 10.19 -9.61
CA THR A 164 -13.93 10.58 -8.29
C THR A 164 -14.70 9.85 -7.18
N ASP A 165 -16.01 9.82 -7.26
CA ASP A 165 -16.87 9.17 -6.25
C ASP A 165 -16.56 7.67 -6.15
N GLN A 166 -16.33 7.00 -7.30
CA GLN A 166 -15.96 5.58 -7.32
C GLN A 166 -14.66 5.32 -6.58
N TYR A 167 -13.65 6.16 -6.80
CA TYR A 167 -12.34 5.99 -6.13
C TYR A 167 -12.40 6.36 -4.65
N VAL A 168 -13.16 7.40 -4.28
CA VAL A 168 -13.39 7.76 -2.88
C VAL A 168 -14.06 6.61 -2.13
N GLU A 169 -15.05 5.98 -2.74
CA GLU A 169 -15.73 4.81 -2.17
C GLU A 169 -14.76 3.65 -1.96
N LYS A 170 -13.88 3.40 -2.92
CA LYS A 170 -12.84 2.36 -2.79
C LYS A 170 -11.87 2.65 -1.64
N VAL A 171 -11.50 3.91 -1.45
CA VAL A 171 -10.66 4.32 -0.31
C VAL A 171 -11.38 4.02 1.00
N ASP A 172 -12.64 4.40 1.13
CA ASP A 172 -13.43 4.13 2.33
C ASP A 172 -13.54 2.64 2.63
N LYS A 173 -13.72 1.84 1.59
CA LYS A 173 -13.79 0.38 1.71
C LYS A 173 -12.47 -0.19 2.23
N TYR A 174 -11.35 0.24 1.67
CA TYR A 174 -10.02 -0.21 2.13
C TYR A 174 -9.74 0.20 3.57
N VAL A 175 -10.16 1.41 3.96
CA VAL A 175 -10.04 1.88 5.35
C VAL A 175 -10.84 0.98 6.28
N GLN A 176 -12.09 0.70 5.96
CA GLN A 176 -12.95 -0.17 6.77
C GLN A 176 -12.40 -1.59 6.89
N GLU A 177 -11.92 -2.16 5.79
CA GLU A 177 -11.33 -3.50 5.79
C GLU A 177 -10.07 -3.55 6.66
N LYS A 178 -9.23 -2.52 6.58
CA LYS A 178 -8.01 -2.46 7.38
C LYS A 178 -8.31 -2.25 8.86
N GLU A 179 -9.26 -1.41 9.19
CA GLU A 179 -9.71 -1.20 10.58
C GLU A 179 -10.23 -2.50 11.18
N LYS A 180 -11.02 -3.24 10.42
CA LYS A 180 -11.53 -4.54 10.83
C LYS A 180 -10.41 -5.54 11.07
N GLU A 181 -9.45 -5.60 10.16
CA GLU A 181 -8.25 -6.45 10.29
C GLU A 181 -7.47 -6.12 11.57
N ILE A 182 -7.25 -4.83 11.84
CA ILE A 182 -6.54 -4.37 13.04
C ILE A 182 -7.29 -4.77 14.31
N MET A 183 -8.61 -4.64 14.33
CA MET A 183 -9.43 -4.91 15.53
C MET A 183 -9.65 -6.40 15.76
N GLU A 184 -9.57 -7.25 14.75
CA GLU A 184 -9.75 -8.70 14.86
C GLU A 184 -8.49 -9.43 15.31
N PHE A 185 -7.33 -8.88 15.10
CA PHE A 185 -6.02 -9.48 15.40
C PHE A 185 -5.23 -8.58 16.37
#